data_40739bbe50484e4a5984f0264892530a
#
_entry.id   40739bbe50484e4a5984f0264892530a
#
_cell.length_a   1.000
_cell.length_b   1.000
_cell.length_c   1.000
_cell.angle_alpha   90.00
_cell.angle_beta   90.00
_cell.angle_gamma   90.00
#
_symmetry.space_group_name_H-M   'P 1'
#
loop_
_entity.id
_entity.type
_entity.pdbx_description
1 polymer ?
#
loop_
_entity_poly.entity_id
_entity_poly.type
_entity_poly.pdbx_seq_one_letter_code
_entity_poly.pdbx_strand_id
1 'polypeptide(L)'
;NVNYIDRDGTDIKPTSYDIEFRDVSFGYDSRIVLHDLNFKIPQNSTTAIVGPSGSGKSTLCNLIARFYDVNSGMITIGGTDIRRFTCDSLLKNISMVFQNVYLFRDTIKNNIKFGSPDATDEQIIAAAKAARCHDFIMALPDGYDTVIGEGGSSLSGGEKQRISIARAMLKDAPIVILDEATA
;
A
#
# COMPACT_ATOMS: atom_id res chain seq x y z
N ASN A 1 4.20 -22.83 10.70
CA ASN A 1 5.27 -21.88 11.08
C ASN A 1 4.95 -20.53 10.47
N VAL A 2 4.48 -19.58 11.31
CA VAL A 2 4.36 -18.18 10.91
C VAL A 2 5.79 -17.65 10.86
N ASN A 3 6.31 -17.32 9.67
CA ASN A 3 7.59 -16.64 9.54
C ASN A 3 7.42 -15.24 10.13
N TYR A 4 7.86 -15.05 11.36
CA TYR A 4 7.92 -13.73 11.98
C TYR A 4 8.93 -12.88 11.20
N ILE A 5 8.47 -11.72 10.73
CA ILE A 5 9.35 -10.72 10.11
C ILE A 5 10.32 -10.25 11.19
N ASP A 6 11.62 -10.35 10.92
CA ASP A 6 12.65 -9.81 11.79
C ASP A 6 12.49 -8.28 11.88
N ARG A 7 12.37 -7.77 13.11
CA ARG A 7 12.16 -6.33 13.37
C ARG A 7 13.47 -5.56 13.54
N ASP A 8 14.61 -6.23 13.52
CA ASP A 8 15.94 -5.68 13.81
C ASP A 8 16.57 -4.90 12.63
N GLY A 9 15.74 -4.25 11.80
CA GLY A 9 16.20 -3.41 10.72
C GLY A 9 16.81 -2.08 11.18
N THR A 10 17.35 -1.34 10.21
CA THR A 10 17.87 0.02 10.39
C THR A 10 16.91 1.04 9.77
N ASP A 11 16.82 2.24 10.34
CA ASP A 11 16.09 3.35 9.70
C ASP A 11 16.88 3.83 8.48
N ILE A 12 16.50 3.34 7.30
CA ILE A 12 17.19 3.61 6.04
C ILE A 12 16.32 4.55 5.20
N LYS A 13 16.93 5.62 4.71
CA LYS A 13 16.34 6.47 3.68
C LYS A 13 17.00 6.10 2.34
N PRO A 14 16.23 5.51 1.39
CA PRO A 14 16.78 5.16 0.08
C PRO A 14 17.24 6.41 -0.69
N THR A 15 18.30 6.26 -1.49
CA THR A 15 18.76 7.29 -2.43
C THR A 15 18.13 7.13 -3.83
N SER A 16 17.53 5.97 -4.10
CA SER A 16 16.81 5.62 -5.31
C SER A 16 15.66 4.69 -4.93
N TYR A 17 14.62 4.65 -5.75
CA TYR A 17 13.42 3.86 -5.53
C TYR A 17 13.20 2.80 -6.62
N ASP A 18 14.25 2.42 -7.34
CA ASP A 18 14.24 1.23 -8.19
C ASP A 18 13.94 -0.01 -7.34
N ILE A 19 12.99 -0.82 -7.78
CA ILE A 19 12.68 -2.09 -7.13
C ILE A 19 13.28 -3.21 -7.98
N GLU A 20 14.02 -4.13 -7.38
CA GLU A 20 14.61 -5.25 -8.09
C GLU A 20 14.35 -6.56 -7.36
N PHE A 21 13.90 -7.55 -8.10
CA PHE A 21 13.75 -8.94 -7.68
C PHE A 21 14.91 -9.74 -8.23
N ARG A 22 15.62 -10.47 -7.36
CA ARG A 22 16.78 -11.32 -7.71
C ARG A 22 16.54 -12.73 -7.19
N ASP A 23 16.30 -13.66 -8.10
CA ASP A 23 16.09 -15.08 -7.84
C ASP A 23 15.04 -15.35 -6.75
N VAL A 24 13.96 -14.54 -6.76
CA VAL A 24 12.95 -14.55 -5.73
C VAL A 24 12.01 -15.73 -5.92
N SER A 25 11.97 -16.61 -4.91
CA SER A 25 10.93 -17.63 -4.79
C SER A 25 10.19 -17.45 -3.47
N PHE A 26 8.86 -17.62 -3.52
CA PHE A 26 8.00 -17.47 -2.36
C PHE A 26 6.78 -18.38 -2.43
N GLY A 27 6.37 -18.90 -1.28
CA GLY A 27 5.14 -19.64 -1.10
C GLY A 27 4.56 -19.47 0.29
N TYR A 28 3.26 -19.59 0.36
CA TYR A 28 2.54 -19.72 1.62
C TYR A 28 2.63 -21.19 2.06
N ASP A 29 3.13 -21.44 3.26
CA ASP A 29 3.35 -22.79 3.79
C ASP A 29 4.21 -23.66 2.84
N SER A 30 3.69 -24.81 2.40
CA SER A 30 4.39 -25.76 1.53
C SER A 30 4.19 -25.51 0.04
N ARG A 31 3.28 -24.59 -0.34
CA ARG A 31 2.97 -24.31 -1.75
C ARG A 31 3.74 -23.10 -2.24
N ILE A 32 4.69 -23.30 -3.14
CA ILE A 32 5.40 -22.22 -3.82
C ILE A 32 4.45 -21.57 -4.85
N VAL A 33 4.35 -20.26 -4.81
CA VAL A 33 3.48 -19.43 -5.67
C VAL A 33 4.31 -18.65 -6.70
N LEU A 34 5.51 -18.20 -6.30
CA LEU A 34 6.43 -17.46 -7.15
C LEU A 34 7.74 -18.25 -7.26
N HIS A 35 8.27 -18.38 -8.48
CA HIS A 35 9.45 -19.20 -8.78
C HIS A 35 10.50 -18.36 -9.50
N ASP A 36 11.68 -18.22 -8.91
CA ASP A 36 12.91 -17.65 -9.48
C ASP A 36 12.68 -16.33 -10.25
N LEU A 37 11.90 -15.44 -9.67
CA LEU A 37 11.55 -14.16 -10.30
C LEU A 37 12.78 -13.25 -10.36
N ASN A 38 13.05 -12.77 -11.56
CA ASN A 38 14.12 -11.82 -11.86
C ASN A 38 13.57 -10.70 -12.74
N PHE A 39 13.40 -9.51 -12.18
CA PHE A 39 12.98 -8.31 -12.92
C PHE A 39 13.30 -7.05 -12.12
N LYS A 40 13.23 -5.91 -12.82
CA LYS A 40 13.45 -4.59 -12.24
C LYS A 40 12.29 -3.66 -12.61
N ILE A 41 11.83 -2.89 -11.64
CA ILE A 41 10.90 -1.76 -11.82
C ILE A 41 11.72 -0.49 -11.62
N PRO A 42 12.02 0.26 -12.70
CA PRO A 42 12.78 1.49 -12.58
C PRO A 42 12.02 2.57 -11.82
N GLN A 43 12.73 3.43 -11.10
CA GLN A 43 12.18 4.64 -10.51
C GLN A 43 11.51 5.51 -11.61
N ASN A 44 10.45 6.24 -11.24
CA ASN A 44 9.66 7.08 -12.13
C ASN A 44 9.03 6.33 -13.31
N SER A 45 8.76 5.03 -13.15
CA SER A 45 8.04 4.22 -14.14
C SER A 45 6.70 3.74 -13.60
N THR A 46 5.79 3.41 -14.52
CA THR A 46 4.56 2.70 -14.21
C THR A 46 4.64 1.29 -14.78
N THR A 47 4.47 0.29 -13.92
CA THR A 47 4.53 -1.13 -14.30
C THR A 47 3.19 -1.79 -14.03
N ALA A 48 2.60 -2.41 -15.04
CA ALA A 48 1.39 -3.22 -14.90
C ALA A 48 1.76 -4.70 -14.75
N ILE A 49 1.24 -5.34 -13.70
CA ILE A 49 1.38 -6.77 -13.46
C ILE A 49 0.07 -7.43 -13.92
N VAL A 50 0.15 -8.23 -14.98
CA VAL A 50 -1.00 -8.90 -15.58
C VAL A 50 -0.91 -10.40 -15.44
N GLY A 51 -2.04 -11.06 -15.30
CA GLY A 51 -2.13 -12.51 -15.19
C GLY A 51 -3.49 -12.98 -14.69
N PRO A 52 -3.81 -14.27 -14.82
CA PRO A 52 -5.07 -14.83 -14.33
C PRO A 52 -5.20 -14.70 -12.80
N SER A 53 -6.43 -14.89 -12.29
CA SER A 53 -6.65 -14.95 -10.85
C SER A 53 -5.82 -16.08 -10.23
N GLY A 54 -5.21 -15.82 -9.07
CA GLY A 54 -4.34 -16.78 -8.38
C GLY A 54 -2.91 -16.90 -8.93
N SER A 55 -2.50 -16.07 -9.92
CA SER A 55 -1.14 -16.11 -10.48
C SER A 55 -0.06 -15.46 -9.60
N GLY A 56 -0.41 -14.97 -8.41
CA GLY A 56 0.57 -14.37 -7.48
C GLY A 56 0.73 -12.85 -7.56
N LYS A 57 -0.13 -12.13 -8.29
CA LYS A 57 -0.07 -10.66 -8.40
C LYS A 57 -0.09 -9.96 -7.05
N SER A 58 -1.12 -10.23 -6.24
CA SER A 58 -1.23 -9.66 -4.87
C SER A 58 -0.11 -10.14 -3.96
N THR A 59 0.38 -11.38 -4.14
CA THR A 59 1.54 -11.89 -3.41
C THR A 59 2.77 -11.03 -3.69
N LEU A 60 3.00 -10.66 -4.95
CA LEU A 60 4.13 -9.83 -5.35
C LEU A 60 4.04 -8.44 -4.71
N CYS A 61 2.84 -7.82 -4.70
CA CYS A 61 2.60 -6.55 -4.00
C CYS A 61 2.89 -6.66 -2.49
N ASN A 62 2.45 -7.74 -1.87
CA ASN A 62 2.68 -8.00 -0.44
C ASN A 62 4.17 -8.21 -0.11
N LEU A 63 4.94 -8.80 -1.01
CA LEU A 63 6.37 -8.98 -0.83
C LEU A 63 7.14 -7.66 -0.95
N ILE A 64 6.76 -6.75 -1.86
CA ILE A 64 7.36 -5.42 -1.96
C ILE A 64 7.14 -4.63 -0.65
N ALA A 65 5.94 -4.73 -0.06
CA ALA A 65 5.63 -4.11 1.22
C ALA A 65 6.21 -4.87 2.43
N ARG A 66 6.88 -6.00 2.20
CA ARG A 66 7.42 -6.88 3.23
C ARG A 66 6.39 -7.32 4.27
N PHE A 67 5.18 -7.68 3.83
CA PHE A 67 4.23 -8.37 4.71
C PHE A 67 4.63 -9.82 4.92
N TYR A 68 5.52 -10.34 4.07
CA TYR A 68 6.17 -11.64 4.16
C TYR A 68 7.62 -11.50 3.71
N ASP A 69 8.53 -12.27 4.31
CA ASP A 69 9.88 -12.42 3.80
C ASP A 69 9.94 -13.54 2.74
N VAL A 70 10.77 -13.39 1.73
CA VAL A 70 10.93 -14.37 0.65
C VAL A 70 11.56 -15.66 1.16
N ASN A 71 11.23 -16.80 0.55
CA ASN A 71 11.86 -18.08 0.89
C ASN A 71 13.30 -18.17 0.36
N SER A 72 13.55 -17.61 -0.83
CA SER A 72 14.88 -17.50 -1.43
C SER A 72 15.00 -16.23 -2.26
N GLY A 73 16.23 -15.83 -2.56
CA GLY A 73 16.52 -14.61 -3.28
C GLY A 73 16.42 -13.36 -2.43
N MET A 74 16.29 -12.20 -3.08
CA MET A 74 16.15 -10.91 -2.41
C MET A 74 15.33 -9.92 -3.22
N ILE A 75 14.67 -9.00 -2.51
CA ILE A 75 14.03 -7.82 -3.08
C ILE A 75 14.78 -6.61 -2.58
N THR A 76 15.15 -5.70 -3.48
CA THR A 76 15.86 -4.47 -3.12
C THR A 76 15.06 -3.23 -3.51
N ILE A 77 15.23 -2.16 -2.72
CA ILE A 77 14.81 -0.79 -3.07
C ILE A 77 16.07 0.07 -3.07
N GLY A 78 16.36 0.72 -4.20
CA GLY A 78 17.58 1.50 -4.38
C GLY A 78 18.86 0.69 -4.13
N GLY A 79 18.85 -0.60 -4.48
CA GLY A 79 19.97 -1.52 -4.26
C GLY A 79 20.08 -2.06 -2.82
N THR A 80 19.26 -1.61 -1.89
CA THR A 80 19.27 -2.08 -0.50
C THR A 80 18.19 -3.17 -0.30
N ASP A 81 18.57 -4.32 0.24
CA ASP A 81 17.65 -5.40 0.59
C ASP A 81 16.58 -4.90 1.57
N ILE A 82 15.30 -5.12 1.24
CA ILE A 82 14.17 -4.64 2.06
C ILE A 82 14.18 -5.22 3.48
N ARG A 83 14.82 -6.35 3.70
CA ARG A 83 14.99 -6.96 5.03
C ARG A 83 15.88 -6.15 5.98
N ARG A 84 16.71 -5.25 5.43
CA ARG A 84 17.58 -4.36 6.22
C ARG A 84 16.86 -3.13 6.77
N PHE A 85 15.70 -2.79 6.23
CA PHE A 85 14.88 -1.70 6.71
C PHE A 85 14.13 -2.11 7.98
N THR A 86 13.88 -1.14 8.88
CA THR A 86 12.78 -1.30 9.82
C THR A 86 11.45 -1.29 9.05
N CYS A 87 10.41 -1.95 9.56
CA CYS A 87 9.09 -1.92 8.92
C CYS A 87 8.60 -0.47 8.70
N ASP A 88 8.80 0.39 9.68
CA ASP A 88 8.37 1.79 9.60
C ASP A 88 9.14 2.56 8.51
N SER A 89 10.46 2.40 8.42
CA SER A 89 11.26 3.08 7.40
C SER A 89 10.96 2.59 5.99
N LEU A 90 10.67 1.29 5.83
CA LEU A 90 10.23 0.74 4.55
C LEU A 90 8.85 1.28 4.16
N LEU A 91 7.87 1.15 5.05
CA LEU A 91 6.49 1.53 4.77
C LEU A 91 6.29 3.04 4.61
N LYS A 92 7.14 3.89 5.17
CA LYS A 92 7.16 5.34 4.87
C LYS A 92 7.32 5.63 3.37
N ASN A 93 8.02 4.76 2.65
CA ASN A 93 8.29 4.93 1.22
C ASN A 93 7.24 4.29 0.30
N ILE A 94 6.22 3.63 0.85
CA ILE A 94 5.23 2.86 0.09
C ILE A 94 3.82 3.33 0.44
N SER A 95 3.03 3.72 -0.56
CA SER A 95 1.57 3.86 -0.47
C SER A 95 0.91 2.64 -1.09
N MET A 96 -0.10 2.08 -0.43
CA MET A 96 -0.84 0.93 -0.95
C MET A 96 -2.33 1.22 -1.01
N VAL A 97 -2.94 0.84 -2.13
CA VAL A 97 -4.40 0.74 -2.28
C VAL A 97 -4.71 -0.74 -2.49
N PHE A 98 -5.37 -1.34 -1.51
CA PHE A 98 -5.74 -2.75 -1.52
C PHE A 98 -7.07 -2.97 -2.23
N GLN A 99 -7.24 -4.14 -2.84
CA GLN A 99 -8.53 -4.61 -3.37
C GLN A 99 -9.61 -4.59 -2.26
N ASN A 100 -9.30 -5.15 -1.10
CA ASN A 100 -10.16 -5.12 0.07
C ASN A 100 -9.79 -3.94 0.96
N VAL A 101 -10.50 -2.83 0.76
CA VAL A 101 -10.26 -1.61 1.54
C VAL A 101 -10.72 -1.79 2.98
N TYR A 102 -9.84 -1.56 3.93
CA TYR A 102 -10.17 -1.45 5.33
C TYR A 102 -10.18 0.01 5.78
N LEU A 103 -11.32 0.42 6.35
CA LEU A 103 -11.46 1.72 7.00
C LEU A 103 -11.71 1.51 8.49
N PHE A 104 -11.10 2.35 9.30
CA PHE A 104 -11.25 2.30 10.75
C PHE A 104 -12.58 2.92 11.20
N ARG A 105 -13.10 2.47 12.32
CA ARG A 105 -14.23 3.12 13.00
C ARG A 105 -13.77 4.47 13.55
N ASP A 106 -13.84 5.49 12.70
CA ASP A 106 -13.41 6.85 12.97
C ASP A 106 -14.04 7.78 11.93
N THR A 107 -13.75 9.07 11.98
CA THR A 107 -14.22 10.03 10.98
C THR A 107 -13.61 9.75 9.61
N ILE A 108 -14.29 10.19 8.54
CA ILE A 108 -13.73 10.14 7.19
C ILE A 108 -12.40 10.91 7.12
N LYS A 109 -12.33 12.07 7.76
CA LYS A 109 -11.12 12.88 7.90
C LYS A 109 -9.94 12.07 8.45
N ASN A 110 -10.14 11.40 9.58
CA ASN A 110 -9.10 10.60 10.22
C ASN A 110 -8.70 9.38 9.37
N ASN A 111 -9.66 8.79 8.66
CA ASN A 111 -9.37 7.70 7.73
C ASN A 111 -8.50 8.15 6.55
N ILE A 112 -8.72 9.34 6.00
CA ILE A 112 -7.86 9.91 4.94
C ILE A 112 -6.49 10.28 5.51
N LYS A 113 -6.46 10.89 6.69
CA LYS A 113 -5.24 11.35 7.38
C LYS A 113 -4.35 10.21 7.89
N PHE A 114 -4.86 8.98 7.94
CA PHE A 114 -4.12 7.82 8.43
C PHE A 114 -2.81 7.61 7.64
N GLY A 115 -1.69 7.64 8.34
CA GLY A 115 -0.35 7.57 7.74
C GLY A 115 0.28 8.93 7.41
N SER A 116 -0.46 10.04 7.62
CA SER A 116 0.02 11.42 7.45
C SER A 116 -0.51 12.29 8.60
N PRO A 117 -0.10 12.03 9.86
CA PRO A 117 -0.72 12.62 11.06
C PRO A 117 -0.60 14.15 11.11
N ASP A 118 0.38 14.73 10.46
CA ASP A 118 0.63 16.18 10.43
C ASP A 118 -0.06 16.90 9.27
N ALA A 119 -0.86 16.18 8.45
CA ALA A 119 -1.55 16.78 7.31
C ALA A 119 -2.59 17.82 7.76
N THR A 120 -2.64 18.96 7.05
CA THR A 120 -3.64 20.01 7.28
C THR A 120 -4.97 19.66 6.65
N ASP A 121 -6.03 20.36 7.05
CA ASP A 121 -7.37 20.17 6.47
C ASP A 121 -7.38 20.48 4.97
N GLU A 122 -6.63 21.48 4.53
CA GLU A 122 -6.50 21.84 3.11
C GLU A 122 -5.87 20.69 2.31
N GLN A 123 -4.84 20.04 2.85
CA GLN A 123 -4.17 18.89 2.21
C GLN A 123 -5.12 17.69 2.13
N ILE A 124 -5.90 17.42 3.19
CA ILE A 124 -6.89 16.35 3.21
C ILE A 124 -7.97 16.59 2.15
N ILE A 125 -8.49 17.82 2.06
CA ILE A 125 -9.50 18.21 1.07
C ILE A 125 -8.91 18.10 -0.35
N ALA A 126 -7.69 18.55 -0.57
CA ALA A 126 -7.02 18.44 -1.87
C ALA A 126 -6.88 16.97 -2.31
N ALA A 127 -6.43 16.09 -1.42
CA ALA A 127 -6.35 14.65 -1.67
C ALA A 127 -7.72 14.04 -1.97
N ALA A 128 -8.76 14.42 -1.22
CA ALA A 128 -10.13 13.94 -1.44
C ALA A 128 -10.70 14.40 -2.79
N LYS A 129 -10.41 15.62 -3.22
CA LYS A 129 -10.78 16.13 -4.56
C LYS A 129 -10.08 15.36 -5.66
N ALA A 130 -8.78 15.13 -5.53
CA ALA A 130 -7.99 14.36 -6.47
C ALA A 130 -8.51 12.91 -6.60
N ALA A 131 -8.90 12.30 -5.49
CA ALA A 131 -9.49 10.95 -5.44
C ALA A 131 -10.99 10.91 -5.79
N ARG A 132 -11.60 12.02 -6.20
CA ARG A 132 -13.04 12.12 -6.54
C ARG A 132 -13.97 11.69 -5.40
N CYS A 133 -13.60 11.93 -4.15
CA CYS A 133 -14.46 11.63 -3.00
C CYS A 133 -14.99 12.87 -2.26
N HIS A 134 -14.48 14.06 -2.56
CA HIS A 134 -14.90 15.29 -1.88
C HIS A 134 -16.41 15.53 -1.94
N ASP A 135 -17.01 15.40 -3.13
CA ASP A 135 -18.40 15.78 -3.35
C ASP A 135 -19.37 14.88 -2.55
N PHE A 136 -19.13 13.56 -2.56
CA PHE A 136 -19.98 12.67 -1.76
C PHE A 136 -19.77 12.88 -0.25
N ILE A 137 -18.54 13.19 0.19
CA ILE A 137 -18.26 13.49 1.60
C ILE A 137 -19.04 14.73 2.03
N MET A 138 -19.02 15.78 1.21
CA MET A 138 -19.75 17.03 1.51
C MET A 138 -21.27 16.88 1.44
N ALA A 139 -21.80 15.85 0.77
CA ALA A 139 -23.21 15.52 0.76
C ALA A 139 -23.69 14.79 2.03
N LEU A 140 -22.78 14.32 2.88
CA LEU A 140 -23.10 13.72 4.17
C LEU A 140 -23.43 14.81 5.20
N PRO A 141 -24.35 14.55 6.16
CA PRO A 141 -24.75 15.55 7.16
C PRO A 141 -23.57 16.18 7.93
N ASP A 142 -22.58 15.37 8.30
CA ASP A 142 -21.41 15.81 9.07
C ASP A 142 -20.14 15.94 8.20
N GLY A 143 -20.27 15.83 6.87
CA GLY A 143 -19.14 15.98 5.94
C GLY A 143 -17.94 15.11 6.31
N TYR A 144 -16.77 15.71 6.42
CA TYR A 144 -15.52 15.03 6.80
C TYR A 144 -15.53 14.49 8.24
N ASP A 145 -16.35 15.02 9.12
CA ASP A 145 -16.49 14.59 10.51
C ASP A 145 -17.48 13.41 10.65
N THR A 146 -18.07 12.96 9.56
CA THR A 146 -18.93 11.77 9.54
C THR A 146 -18.15 10.55 10.04
N VAL A 147 -18.63 9.96 11.13
CA VAL A 147 -18.07 8.72 11.70
C VAL A 147 -18.56 7.53 10.89
N ILE A 148 -17.65 6.76 10.35
CA ILE A 148 -17.96 5.53 9.62
C ILE A 148 -17.82 4.33 10.55
N GLY A 149 -18.69 3.33 10.35
CA GLY A 149 -18.64 2.09 11.10
C GLY A 149 -17.40 1.27 10.78
N GLU A 150 -17.17 0.23 11.57
CA GLU A 150 -16.04 -0.70 11.38
C GLU A 150 -16.05 -1.26 9.95
N GLY A 151 -14.87 -1.25 9.32
CA GLY A 151 -14.70 -1.65 7.93
C GLY A 151 -15.45 -0.74 6.93
N GLY A 152 -15.92 0.45 7.34
CA GLY A 152 -16.65 1.37 6.49
C GLY A 152 -18.07 0.88 6.15
N SER A 153 -18.72 0.19 7.08
CA SER A 153 -20.01 -0.50 6.86
C SER A 153 -21.14 0.38 6.31
N SER A 154 -21.06 1.71 6.49
CA SER A 154 -22.03 2.70 6.00
C SER A 154 -21.75 3.21 4.59
N LEU A 155 -20.65 2.80 3.96
CA LEU A 155 -20.20 3.27 2.65
C LEU A 155 -20.27 2.16 1.60
N SER A 156 -20.55 2.54 0.35
CA SER A 156 -20.43 1.64 -0.80
C SER A 156 -18.96 1.24 -1.06
N GLY A 157 -18.75 0.15 -1.80
CA GLY A 157 -17.41 -0.30 -2.15
C GLY A 157 -16.58 0.76 -2.88
N GLY A 158 -17.20 1.47 -3.83
CA GLY A 158 -16.52 2.54 -4.57
C GLY A 158 -16.18 3.76 -3.70
N GLU A 159 -17.01 4.13 -2.73
CA GLU A 159 -16.73 5.20 -1.77
C GLU A 159 -15.56 4.85 -0.86
N LYS A 160 -15.54 3.62 -0.31
CA LYS A 160 -14.40 3.11 0.47
C LYS A 160 -13.10 3.17 -0.33
N GLN A 161 -13.15 2.72 -1.59
CA GLN A 161 -11.98 2.71 -2.45
C GLN A 161 -11.44 4.12 -2.72
N ARG A 162 -12.33 5.09 -3.02
CA ARG A 162 -11.93 6.49 -3.21
C ARG A 162 -11.31 7.11 -1.95
N ILE A 163 -11.82 6.79 -0.76
CA ILE A 163 -11.20 7.21 0.51
C ILE A 163 -9.80 6.59 0.67
N SER A 164 -9.62 5.31 0.33
CA SER A 164 -8.31 4.66 0.36
C SER A 164 -7.32 5.28 -0.64
N ILE A 165 -7.80 5.66 -1.83
CA ILE A 165 -7.00 6.40 -2.81
C ILE A 165 -6.60 7.77 -2.27
N ALA A 166 -7.53 8.52 -1.65
CA ALA A 166 -7.23 9.81 -1.02
C ALA A 166 -6.16 9.67 0.07
N ARG A 167 -6.25 8.63 0.90
CA ARG A 167 -5.22 8.29 1.89
C ARG A 167 -3.85 8.07 1.26
N ALA A 168 -3.79 7.31 0.17
CA ALA A 168 -2.54 7.03 -0.54
C ALA A 168 -1.96 8.29 -1.20
N MET A 169 -2.81 9.15 -1.80
CA MET A 169 -2.41 10.43 -2.39
C MET A 169 -1.89 11.41 -1.33
N LEU A 170 -2.57 11.50 -0.17
CA LEU A 170 -2.15 12.37 0.92
C LEU A 170 -0.78 11.96 1.47
N LYS A 171 -0.48 10.68 1.53
CA LYS A 171 0.81 10.16 1.97
C LYS A 171 1.94 10.50 1.01
N ASP A 172 1.64 10.61 -0.29
CA ASP A 172 2.58 11.00 -1.36
C ASP A 172 3.92 10.22 -1.32
N ALA A 173 3.83 8.90 -1.12
CA ALA A 173 5.01 8.05 -1.05
C ALA A 173 5.62 7.84 -2.44
N PRO A 174 6.97 7.71 -2.54
CA PRO A 174 7.66 7.54 -3.82
C PRO A 174 7.33 6.23 -4.56
N ILE A 175 6.84 5.22 -3.85
CA ILE A 175 6.37 3.96 -4.41
C ILE A 175 4.86 3.85 -4.15
N VAL A 176 4.08 3.64 -5.22
CA VAL A 176 2.63 3.43 -5.13
C VAL A 176 2.29 2.04 -5.66
N ILE A 177 1.62 1.25 -4.85
CA ILE A 177 1.15 -0.10 -5.19
C ILE A 177 -0.37 -0.08 -5.25
N LEU A 178 -0.93 -0.48 -6.40
CA LEU A 178 -2.37 -0.59 -6.61
C LEU A 178 -2.70 -2.07 -6.85
N ASP A 179 -3.38 -2.72 -5.89
CA ASP A 179 -3.81 -4.10 -6.02
C ASP A 179 -5.29 -4.14 -6.40
N GLU A 180 -5.55 -4.37 -7.70
CA GLU A 180 -6.90 -4.40 -8.31
C GLU A 180 -7.77 -3.18 -7.93
N ALA A 181 -7.17 -1.99 -7.84
CA ALA A 181 -7.84 -0.75 -7.47
C ALA A 181 -8.74 -0.19 -8.58
N THR A 182 -9.35 -1.07 -9.36
CA THR A 182 -10.32 -0.70 -10.40
C THR A 182 -11.72 -0.72 -9.82
N ALA A 183 -12.27 0.45 -9.59
CA ALA A 183 -13.69 0.63 -9.29
C ALA A 183 -14.53 0.52 -10.56
#